data_4b4642ef45eeb9ce6a2eaa137720ad3d
#
_entry.id   4b4642ef45eeb9ce6a2eaa137720ad3d
#
_cell.length_a   1.000
_cell.length_b   1.000
_cell.length_c   1.000
_cell.angle_alpha   90.00
_cell.angle_beta   90.00
_cell.angle_gamma   90.00
#
_symmetry.space_group_name_H-M   'P 1'
#
loop_
_entity.id
_entity.type
_entity.pdbx_description
1 polymer ?
#
loop_
_entity_poly.entity_id
_entity_poly.type
_entity_poly.pdbx_seq_one_letter_code
_entity_poly.pdbx_strand_id
1 'polypeptide(L)'
;ITLNPMFAQLNLKIKLLRLVDQQYWYLKLDNGLTVYLSRSQPSIQVERLLDVYSDVIASKVSMVDYVDLRYAHGMAVKFKKRIS
;
A
#
# COMPACT_ATOMS: atom_id res chain seq x y z
N ILE A 1 -3.99 -11.45 -9.77
CA ILE A 1 -3.64 -10.08 -10.15
C ILE A 1 -2.12 -9.91 -10.19
N THR A 2 -1.66 -9.04 -11.05
CA THR A 2 -0.23 -8.88 -11.32
C THR A 2 0.25 -7.53 -10.80
N LEU A 3 0.55 -7.44 -9.51
CA LEU A 3 0.98 -6.20 -8.89
C LEU A 3 2.49 -6.11 -8.67
N ASN A 4 3.20 -7.24 -8.65
CA ASN A 4 4.64 -7.25 -8.39
C ASN A 4 5.43 -6.35 -9.33
N PRO A 5 5.19 -6.35 -10.65
CA PRO A 5 5.93 -5.46 -11.55
C PRO A 5 5.74 -3.98 -11.22
N MET A 6 4.59 -3.60 -10.68
CA MET A 6 4.33 -2.22 -10.31
C MET A 6 5.21 -1.80 -9.13
N PHE A 7 5.30 -2.65 -8.10
CA PHE A 7 6.14 -2.37 -6.94
C PHE A 7 7.64 -2.50 -7.24
N ALA A 8 8.00 -3.27 -8.26
CA ALA A 8 9.39 -3.37 -8.69
C ALA A 8 9.96 -2.03 -9.12
N GLN A 9 9.11 -1.11 -9.60
CA GLN A 9 9.54 0.25 -9.94
C GLN A 9 10.11 1.00 -8.74
N LEU A 10 9.69 0.62 -7.53
CA LEU A 10 10.18 1.19 -6.28
C LEU A 10 11.23 0.30 -5.62
N ASN A 11 11.68 -0.73 -6.32
CA ASN A 11 12.60 -1.72 -5.77
C ASN A 11 11.99 -2.47 -4.58
N LEU A 12 10.68 -2.69 -4.63
CA LEU A 12 9.92 -3.38 -3.58
C LEU A 12 9.31 -4.67 -4.12
N LYS A 13 9.07 -5.61 -3.21
CA LYS A 13 8.44 -6.89 -3.51
C LYS A 13 7.25 -7.11 -2.60
N ILE A 14 6.22 -7.76 -3.11
CA ILE A 14 5.08 -8.18 -2.30
C ILE A 14 5.51 -9.38 -1.46
N LYS A 15 5.44 -9.25 -0.15
CA LYS A 15 5.74 -10.32 0.80
C LYS A 15 4.51 -11.17 1.08
N LEU A 16 3.34 -10.55 1.13
CA LEU A 16 2.08 -11.23 1.41
C LEU A 16 0.95 -10.52 0.68
N LEU A 17 0.07 -11.29 0.05
CA LEU A 17 -1.13 -10.77 -0.59
C LEU A 17 -2.29 -11.69 -0.21
N ARG A 18 -3.34 -11.12 0.38
CA ARG A 18 -4.48 -11.87 0.86
C ARG A 18 -5.78 -11.14 0.53
N LEU A 19 -6.76 -11.88 0.01
CA LEU A 19 -8.11 -11.35 -0.16
C LEU A 19 -8.88 -11.59 1.14
N VAL A 20 -9.32 -10.51 1.78
CA VAL A 20 -9.97 -10.57 3.09
C VAL A 20 -11.48 -10.48 2.91
N ASP A 21 -12.22 -11.46 3.44
CA ASP A 21 -13.69 -11.52 3.43
C ASP A 21 -14.28 -11.31 2.03
N GLN A 22 -13.56 -11.67 0.97
CA GLN A 22 -13.99 -11.47 -0.40
C GLN A 22 -14.23 -9.99 -0.75
N GLN A 23 -13.71 -9.06 0.06
CA GLN A 23 -14.04 -7.64 -0.06
C GLN A 23 -12.86 -6.77 -0.43
N TYR A 24 -11.66 -7.03 0.13
CA TYR A 24 -10.51 -6.19 -0.13
C TYR A 24 -9.21 -6.98 -0.05
N TRP A 25 -8.16 -6.41 -0.64
CA TRP A 25 -6.83 -7.00 -0.60
C TRP A 25 -6.02 -6.41 0.54
N TYR A 26 -5.43 -7.29 1.34
CA TYR A 26 -4.40 -6.96 2.32
C TYR A 26 -3.06 -7.31 1.68
N LEU A 27 -2.16 -6.32 1.60
CA LEU A 27 -0.89 -6.49 0.95
C LEU A 27 0.22 -6.02 1.89
N LYS A 28 1.27 -6.83 1.99
CA LYS A 28 2.45 -6.44 2.76
C LYS A 28 3.66 -6.47 1.87
N LEU A 29 4.42 -5.38 1.89
CA LEU A 29 5.64 -5.24 1.12
C LEU A 29 6.85 -5.66 1.95
N ASP A 30 7.96 -5.93 1.27
CA ASP A 30 9.18 -6.40 1.94
C ASP A 30 9.86 -5.33 2.80
N ASN A 31 9.48 -4.06 2.65
CA ASN A 31 9.93 -2.98 3.54
C ASN A 31 9.05 -2.82 4.79
N GLY A 32 8.06 -3.70 4.96
CA GLY A 32 7.16 -3.65 6.11
C GLY A 32 5.88 -2.85 5.91
N LEU A 33 5.75 -2.15 4.78
CA LEU A 33 4.56 -1.34 4.53
C LEU A 33 3.34 -2.22 4.31
N THR A 34 2.24 -1.90 4.98
CA THR A 34 0.94 -2.54 4.77
C THR A 34 0.07 -1.67 3.88
N VAL A 35 -0.57 -2.27 2.90
CA VAL A 35 -1.42 -1.56 1.94
C VAL A 35 -2.76 -2.29 1.82
N TYR A 36 -3.85 -1.53 1.86
CA TYR A 36 -5.20 -2.04 1.62
C TYR A 36 -5.70 -1.57 0.27
N LEU A 37 -6.20 -2.50 -0.53
CA LEU A 37 -6.72 -2.22 -1.87
C LEU A 37 -8.14 -2.74 -1.99
N SER A 38 -8.97 -2.07 -2.77
CA SER A 38 -10.29 -2.61 -3.06
C SER A 38 -10.18 -3.81 -3.99
N ARG A 39 -11.17 -4.68 -3.96
CA ARG A 39 -11.16 -5.89 -4.77
C ARG A 39 -11.21 -5.59 -6.26
N SER A 40 -11.95 -4.57 -6.65
CA SER A 40 -12.30 -4.35 -8.05
C SER A 40 -11.24 -3.59 -8.87
N GLN A 41 -10.44 -2.74 -8.24
CA GLN A 41 -9.52 -1.87 -8.98
C GLN A 41 -8.15 -1.74 -8.31
N PRO A 42 -7.50 -2.85 -7.97
CA PRO A 42 -6.23 -2.77 -7.24
C PRO A 42 -5.11 -2.11 -8.05
N SER A 43 -5.05 -2.34 -9.35
CA SER A 43 -3.96 -1.78 -10.17
C SER A 43 -4.01 -0.26 -10.23
N ILE A 44 -5.21 0.30 -10.40
CA ILE A 44 -5.39 1.76 -10.44
C ILE A 44 -5.00 2.37 -9.10
N GLN A 45 -5.33 1.70 -8.02
CA GLN A 45 -5.00 2.18 -6.68
C GLN A 45 -3.50 2.11 -6.40
N VAL A 46 -2.83 1.06 -6.88
CA VAL A 46 -1.37 1.00 -6.75
C VAL A 46 -0.70 2.11 -7.56
N GLU A 47 -1.19 2.42 -8.76
CA GLU A 47 -0.67 3.54 -9.53
C GLU A 47 -0.76 4.84 -8.74
N ARG A 48 -1.88 5.06 -8.06
CA ARG A 48 -2.05 6.25 -7.21
C ARG A 48 -1.01 6.30 -6.09
N LEU A 49 -0.72 5.16 -5.49
CA LEU A 49 0.31 5.08 -4.47
C LEU A 49 1.70 5.37 -5.04
N LEU A 50 2.02 4.81 -6.21
CA LEU A 50 3.31 5.01 -6.85
C LEU A 50 3.58 6.49 -7.13
N ASP A 51 2.54 7.23 -7.53
CA ASP A 51 2.67 8.64 -7.86
C ASP A 51 3.16 9.49 -6.68
N VAL A 52 2.85 9.10 -5.46
CA VAL A 52 3.17 9.89 -4.28
C VAL A 52 4.17 9.21 -3.35
N TYR A 53 4.56 7.99 -3.65
CA TYR A 53 5.35 7.19 -2.72
C TYR A 53 6.65 7.88 -2.33
N SER A 54 7.42 8.33 -3.30
CA SER A 54 8.73 8.94 -3.06
C SER A 54 8.62 10.22 -2.23
N ASP A 55 7.58 11.01 -2.47
CA ASP A 55 7.42 12.31 -1.83
C ASP A 55 6.79 12.22 -0.45
N VAL A 56 5.89 11.25 -0.24
CA VAL A 56 5.05 11.23 0.94
C VAL A 56 5.41 10.09 1.89
N ILE A 57 5.82 8.95 1.38
CA ILE A 57 5.93 7.73 2.19
C ILE A 57 7.36 7.25 2.38
N ALA A 58 8.19 7.31 1.35
CA ALA A 58 9.49 6.64 1.35
C ALA A 58 10.36 7.00 2.56
N SER A 59 10.46 8.26 2.91
CA SER A 59 11.29 8.72 4.02
C SER A 59 10.69 8.41 5.40
N LYS A 60 9.43 8.00 5.45
CA LYS A 60 8.69 7.78 6.69
C LYS A 60 8.14 6.37 6.82
N VAL A 61 8.58 5.46 5.96
CA VAL A 61 7.99 4.12 5.87
C VAL A 61 8.00 3.39 7.21
N SER A 62 9.05 3.55 8.01
CA SER A 62 9.13 2.91 9.31
C SER A 62 8.10 3.44 10.32
N MET A 63 7.55 4.61 10.06
CA MET A 63 6.54 5.24 10.92
C MET A 63 5.12 5.05 10.40
N VAL A 64 4.95 4.46 9.23
CA VAL A 64 3.64 4.25 8.64
C VAL A 64 3.10 2.90 9.10
N ASP A 65 1.89 2.91 9.66
CA ASP A 65 1.18 1.70 10.05
C ASP A 65 0.58 1.03 8.81
N TYR A 66 -0.17 1.79 8.02
CA TYR A 66 -0.71 1.29 6.76
C TYR A 66 -1.09 2.43 5.83
N VAL A 67 -1.25 2.10 4.56
CA VAL A 67 -1.82 2.99 3.54
C VAL A 67 -3.12 2.35 3.06
N ASP A 68 -4.21 3.09 3.12
CA ASP A 68 -5.51 2.60 2.68
C ASP A 68 -5.89 3.29 1.38
N LEU A 69 -5.96 2.51 0.31
CA LEU A 69 -6.27 2.99 -1.03
C LEU A 69 -7.70 2.64 -1.47
N ARG A 70 -8.54 2.18 -0.54
CA ARG A 70 -9.89 1.73 -0.88
C ARG A 70 -10.88 2.87 -1.15
N TYR A 71 -10.42 4.10 -1.09
CA TYR A 71 -11.24 5.28 -1.39
C TYR A 71 -11.35 5.47 -2.90
N ALA A 72 -12.46 6.03 -3.34
CA ALA A 72 -12.70 6.29 -4.76
C ALA A 72 -11.66 7.27 -5.34
N HIS A 73 -11.32 8.30 -4.56
CA HIS A 73 -10.36 9.33 -4.97
C HIS A 73 -9.45 9.64 -3.79
N GLY A 74 -8.19 9.24 -3.86
CA GLY A 74 -7.24 9.55 -2.83
C GLY A 74 -6.84 8.34 -1.99
N MET A 75 -6.26 8.60 -0.82
CA MET A 75 -5.78 7.56 0.08
C MET A 75 -5.71 8.11 1.50
N ALA A 76 -5.64 7.20 2.45
CA ALA A 76 -5.36 7.53 3.84
C ALA A 76 -4.04 6.89 4.24
N VAL A 77 -3.16 7.67 4.86
CA VAL A 77 -1.91 7.17 5.42
C VAL A 77 -2.03 7.23 6.94
N LYS A 78 -1.96 6.07 7.57
CA LYS A 78 -2.03 5.97 9.03
C LYS A 78 -0.63 5.82 9.58
N PHE A 79 -0.23 6.72 10.45
CA PHE A 79 1.07 6.65 11.11
C PHE A 79 0.96 5.85 12.40
N LYS A 80 2.04 5.18 12.77
CA LYS A 80 2.12 4.43 14.01
C LYS A 80 1.93 5.36 15.19
N LYS A 81 1.29 4.84 16.23
CA LYS A 81 1.07 5.61 17.45
C LYS A 81 2.42 5.89 18.11
N ARG A 82 2.66 7.18 18.41
CA ARG A 82 3.89 7.55 19.11
C ARG A 82 3.76 7.16 20.59
N ILE A 83 4.75 6.43 21.06
CA ILE A 83 4.88 6.11 22.49
C ILE A 83 5.87 7.09 23.05
N SER A 84 5.41 7.94 23.92
CA SER A 84 6.27 8.92 24.57
C SER A 84 6.65 8.47 25.97
#